data_2f553330e182f1f440a2faa61ed02cb4
#
_entry.id   2f553330e182f1f440a2faa61ed02cb4
#
_cell.length_a   1.000
_cell.length_b   1.000
_cell.length_c   1.000
_cell.angle_alpha   90.00
_cell.angle_beta   90.00
_cell.angle_gamma   90.00
#
_symmetry.space_group_name_H-M   'P 1'
#
loop_
_entity.id
_entity.type
_entity.pdbx_description
1 polymer ?
#
loop_
_entity_poly.entity_id
_entity_poly.type
_entity_poly.pdbx_seq_one_letter_code
_entity_poly.pdbx_strand_id
1 'polypeptide(L)'
;MSRLLEVSDLRVEFSTEDGIVHAVDGISYGVDIGQTLCIVGESGSGKSVSSLTTLGLTRGRNASVSGSIVFDGRDLVTLPEDEMRSIRGNQIAMIFQDPLSSLHPFYKVGAQLTEAINTHQSVSRSAAKERAVELLAMVGIPDPQRRVDQYPHEFSGGMRQRVMIAMALANEPKLLIADEPTTALDVTVQAQILALLQELQDRLGMAIILITHDLGVVAEFADEISVMYAGRIVERGSDKQIFLAPQHPYTWGLLKSIPRLDTPRNEELVPISGRPPSLIQRPTGCHFHPRCPYVLDDHKRIDPPLTPVDGDPGHEAACLLSTELRTRVWKGLAAGEESAQLRHLVVEEARPLPVSGSHRLTQEADQ
;
A
#
# COMPACT_ATOMS: atom_id res chain seq x y z
N MET A 1 4.05 21.83 6.79
CA MET A 1 3.03 21.83 5.75
C MET A 1 1.83 21.07 6.28
N SER A 2 0.59 21.47 5.98
CA SER A 2 -0.58 20.71 6.45
C SER A 2 -0.76 19.47 5.57
N ARG A 3 -0.91 18.30 6.18
CA ARG A 3 -1.20 17.04 5.46
C ARG A 3 -2.49 17.18 4.64
N LEU A 4 -2.49 16.65 3.42
CA LEU A 4 -3.69 16.60 2.59
C LEU A 4 -4.64 15.50 3.09
N LEU A 5 -4.09 14.31 3.38
CA LEU A 5 -4.80 13.18 3.96
C LEU A 5 -4.08 12.69 5.20
N GLU A 6 -4.82 12.47 6.29
CA GLU A 6 -4.33 11.86 7.51
C GLU A 6 -5.28 10.74 7.96
N VAL A 7 -4.77 9.53 8.02
CA VAL A 7 -5.48 8.34 8.50
C VAL A 7 -4.92 7.98 9.87
N SER A 8 -5.77 7.82 10.88
CA SER A 8 -5.36 7.56 12.26
C SER A 8 -6.17 6.42 12.87
N ASP A 9 -5.47 5.38 13.33
CA ASP A 9 -6.00 4.15 13.95
C ASP A 9 -7.22 3.57 13.19
N LEU A 10 -7.16 3.57 11.87
CA LEU A 10 -8.26 3.09 11.03
C LEU A 10 -8.44 1.58 11.21
N ARG A 11 -9.67 1.18 11.57
CA ARG A 11 -10.11 -0.20 11.66
C ARG A 11 -11.32 -0.42 10.78
N VAL A 12 -11.31 -1.51 10.03
CA VAL A 12 -12.43 -1.90 9.17
C VAL A 12 -12.71 -3.38 9.36
N GLU A 13 -13.92 -3.68 9.79
CA GLU A 13 -14.39 -5.03 10.07
C GLU A 13 -15.64 -5.34 9.25
N PHE A 14 -15.76 -6.58 8.78
CA PHE A 14 -16.94 -7.06 8.08
C PHE A 14 -17.54 -8.26 8.81
N SER A 15 -18.81 -8.17 9.17
CA SER A 15 -19.57 -9.32 9.69
C SER A 15 -19.96 -10.23 8.54
N THR A 16 -19.53 -11.49 8.60
CA THR A 16 -19.84 -12.55 7.63
C THR A 16 -20.46 -13.74 8.33
N GLU A 17 -20.99 -14.72 7.59
CA GLU A 17 -21.52 -15.97 8.14
C GLU A 17 -20.43 -16.78 8.87
N ASP A 18 -19.18 -16.70 8.42
CA ASP A 18 -18.04 -17.42 8.99
C ASP A 18 -17.39 -16.70 10.19
N GLY A 19 -17.79 -15.47 10.49
CA GLY A 19 -17.26 -14.65 11.57
C GLY A 19 -16.91 -13.22 11.15
N ILE A 20 -16.19 -12.51 12.02
CA ILE A 20 -15.77 -11.13 11.76
C ILE A 20 -14.43 -11.13 11.00
N VAL A 21 -14.44 -10.54 9.80
CA VAL A 21 -13.23 -10.31 9.01
C VAL A 21 -12.63 -8.96 9.42
N HIS A 22 -11.49 -8.96 10.06
CA HIS A 22 -10.74 -7.75 10.42
C HIS A 22 -9.85 -7.31 9.27
N ALA A 23 -10.43 -6.66 8.27
CA ALA A 23 -9.74 -6.34 7.02
C ALA A 23 -8.66 -5.27 7.20
N VAL A 24 -8.88 -4.30 8.10
CA VAL A 24 -7.91 -3.27 8.50
C VAL A 24 -7.94 -3.18 10.03
N ASP A 25 -6.78 -3.13 10.66
CA ASP A 25 -6.63 -3.24 12.11
C ASP A 25 -5.63 -2.20 12.66
N GLY A 26 -6.08 -0.95 12.80
CA GLY A 26 -5.32 0.10 13.47
C GLY A 26 -4.17 0.67 12.62
N ILE A 27 -4.42 0.94 11.34
CA ILE A 27 -3.41 1.57 10.48
C ILE A 27 -3.44 3.08 10.60
N SER A 28 -2.24 3.69 10.51
CA SER A 28 -2.08 5.15 10.51
C SER A 28 -1.06 5.53 9.45
N TYR A 29 -1.40 6.48 8.57
CA TYR A 29 -0.51 7.04 7.56
C TYR A 29 -1.00 8.42 7.12
N GLY A 30 -0.16 9.15 6.41
CA GLY A 30 -0.54 10.46 5.88
C GLY A 30 0.09 10.71 4.53
N VAL A 31 -0.51 11.62 3.76
CA VAL A 31 -0.02 12.03 2.44
C VAL A 31 -0.07 13.55 2.35
N ASP A 32 1.04 14.16 1.96
CA ASP A 32 1.13 15.59 1.69
C ASP A 32 0.75 15.91 0.24
N ILE A 33 0.47 17.18 -0.03
CA ILE A 33 0.20 17.65 -1.40
C ILE A 33 1.41 17.37 -2.29
N GLY A 34 1.19 16.78 -3.46
CA GLY A 34 2.23 16.43 -4.42
C GLY A 34 3.09 15.22 -4.03
N GLN A 35 2.80 14.56 -2.89
CA GLN A 35 3.52 13.37 -2.43
C GLN A 35 2.91 12.10 -3.00
N THR A 36 3.76 11.09 -3.21
CA THR A 36 3.36 9.71 -3.52
C THR A 36 3.61 8.79 -2.33
N LEU A 37 2.53 8.25 -1.76
CA LEU A 37 2.58 7.15 -0.81
C LEU A 37 2.33 5.83 -1.55
N CYS A 38 3.24 4.87 -1.41
CA CYS A 38 3.01 3.51 -1.87
C CYS A 38 2.59 2.59 -0.72
N ILE A 39 1.48 1.86 -0.89
CA ILE A 39 1.04 0.82 0.04
C ILE A 39 1.27 -0.54 -0.62
N VAL A 40 2.17 -1.33 -0.05
CA VAL A 40 2.61 -2.61 -0.62
C VAL A 40 2.30 -3.79 0.29
N GLY A 41 2.14 -4.97 -0.28
CA GLY A 41 1.92 -6.21 0.47
C GLY A 41 1.20 -7.26 -0.36
N GLU A 42 1.13 -8.50 0.16
CA GLU A 42 0.44 -9.61 -0.50
C GLU A 42 -1.05 -9.34 -0.70
N SER A 43 -1.68 -10.07 -1.62
CA SER A 43 -3.15 -10.04 -1.80
C SER A 43 -3.86 -10.41 -0.50
N GLY A 44 -4.96 -9.71 -0.19
CA GLY A 44 -5.70 -9.91 1.06
C GLY A 44 -5.10 -9.24 2.30
N SER A 45 -4.02 -8.43 2.18
CA SER A 45 -3.45 -7.72 3.34
C SER A 45 -4.28 -6.51 3.83
N GLY A 46 -5.36 -6.12 3.11
CA GLY A 46 -6.26 -5.02 3.50
C GLY A 46 -6.06 -3.71 2.73
N LYS A 47 -5.12 -3.63 1.79
CA LYS A 47 -4.76 -2.41 1.03
C LYS A 47 -5.95 -1.75 0.34
N SER A 48 -6.64 -2.49 -0.52
CA SER A 48 -7.82 -1.99 -1.26
C SER A 48 -8.96 -1.60 -0.33
N VAL A 49 -9.15 -2.33 0.79
CA VAL A 49 -10.18 -2.00 1.78
C VAL A 49 -9.91 -0.64 2.42
N SER A 50 -8.66 -0.35 2.80
CA SER A 50 -8.30 0.96 3.38
C SER A 50 -8.62 2.11 2.42
N SER A 51 -8.31 1.95 1.13
CA SER A 51 -8.56 2.95 0.09
C SER A 51 -10.05 3.11 -0.22
N LEU A 52 -10.80 2.01 -0.33
CA LEU A 52 -12.26 2.05 -0.50
C LEU A 52 -12.94 2.72 0.69
N THR A 53 -12.39 2.54 1.91
CA THR A 53 -12.90 3.21 3.12
C THR A 53 -12.67 4.72 3.06
N THR A 54 -11.54 5.18 2.52
CA THR A 54 -11.28 6.62 2.29
C THR A 54 -12.34 7.24 1.36
N LEU A 55 -12.87 6.47 0.41
CA LEU A 55 -13.97 6.90 -0.45
C LEU A 55 -15.37 6.65 0.15
N GLY A 56 -15.46 6.13 1.38
CA GLY A 56 -16.73 5.78 2.01
C GLY A 56 -17.47 4.61 1.34
N LEU A 57 -16.80 3.83 0.49
CA LEU A 57 -17.40 2.71 -0.26
C LEU A 57 -17.54 1.43 0.55
N THR A 58 -16.95 1.38 1.74
CA THR A 58 -17.09 0.25 2.69
C THR A 58 -18.26 0.43 3.65
N ARG A 59 -18.97 1.56 3.61
CA ARG A 59 -20.13 1.82 4.47
C ARG A 59 -21.26 0.90 4.10
N GLY A 60 -21.64 0.00 5.00
CA GLY A 60 -22.69 -0.98 4.80
C GLY A 60 -23.21 -1.56 6.11
N ARG A 61 -24.33 -2.30 6.07
CA ARG A 61 -24.94 -2.89 7.27
C ARG A 61 -24.08 -3.95 7.95
N ASN A 62 -23.17 -4.56 7.21
CA ASN A 62 -22.25 -5.59 7.68
C ASN A 62 -20.83 -5.05 7.92
N ALA A 63 -20.58 -3.76 7.75
CA ALA A 63 -19.28 -3.14 7.94
C ALA A 63 -19.27 -2.25 9.19
N SER A 64 -18.19 -2.36 9.98
CA SER A 64 -17.85 -1.47 11.09
C SER A 64 -16.56 -0.74 10.74
N VAL A 65 -16.58 0.60 10.82
CA VAL A 65 -15.43 1.46 10.57
C VAL A 65 -15.20 2.32 11.81
N SER A 66 -13.97 2.34 12.31
CA SER A 66 -13.54 3.19 13.42
C SER A 66 -12.16 3.81 13.15
N GLY A 67 -11.75 4.76 13.99
CA GLY A 67 -10.61 5.63 13.71
C GLY A 67 -11.05 6.88 12.97
N SER A 68 -10.11 7.60 12.34
CA SER A 68 -10.40 8.80 11.57
C SER A 68 -9.67 8.84 10.22
N ILE A 69 -10.28 9.50 9.24
CA ILE A 69 -9.71 9.78 7.92
C ILE A 69 -9.94 11.27 7.65
N VAL A 70 -8.95 12.10 7.95
CA VAL A 70 -9.06 13.55 7.75
C VAL A 70 -8.49 13.91 6.38
N PHE A 71 -9.34 14.43 5.50
CA PHE A 71 -8.97 14.93 4.18
C PHE A 71 -9.29 16.43 4.09
N ASP A 72 -8.28 17.23 3.80
CA ASP A 72 -8.42 18.70 3.71
C ASP A 72 -9.20 19.29 4.90
N GLY A 73 -8.87 18.82 6.13
CA GLY A 73 -9.47 19.25 7.39
C GLY A 73 -10.86 18.66 7.71
N ARG A 74 -11.40 17.73 6.91
CA ARG A 74 -12.71 17.09 7.14
C ARG A 74 -12.54 15.60 7.42
N ASP A 75 -13.17 15.09 8.48
CA ASP A 75 -13.16 13.66 8.79
C ASP A 75 -14.17 12.89 7.92
N LEU A 76 -13.65 12.16 6.95
CA LEU A 76 -14.43 11.40 5.99
C LEU A 76 -15.23 10.25 6.63
N VAL A 77 -14.83 9.71 7.79
CA VAL A 77 -15.55 8.59 8.45
C VAL A 77 -16.92 9.05 8.91
N THR A 78 -17.02 10.28 9.39
CA THR A 78 -18.25 10.83 10.00
C THR A 78 -19.10 11.66 9.02
N LEU A 79 -18.57 11.99 7.82
CA LEU A 79 -19.29 12.79 6.83
C LEU A 79 -20.61 12.11 6.38
N PRO A 80 -21.69 12.89 6.23
CA PRO A 80 -22.92 12.45 5.56
C PRO A 80 -22.68 12.01 4.11
N GLU A 81 -23.52 11.12 3.60
CA GLU A 81 -23.32 10.53 2.26
C GLU A 81 -23.41 11.56 1.12
N ASP A 82 -24.25 12.56 1.22
CA ASP A 82 -24.37 13.66 0.26
C ASP A 82 -23.11 14.51 0.20
N GLU A 83 -22.48 14.82 1.35
CA GLU A 83 -21.19 15.49 1.38
C GLU A 83 -20.07 14.59 0.84
N MET A 84 -20.10 13.29 1.17
CA MET A 84 -19.14 12.33 0.66
C MET A 84 -19.21 12.18 -0.87
N ARG A 85 -20.43 12.24 -1.45
CA ARG A 85 -20.63 12.26 -2.92
C ARG A 85 -19.98 13.47 -3.59
N SER A 86 -19.97 14.64 -2.92
CA SER A 86 -19.33 15.84 -3.44
C SER A 86 -17.80 15.76 -3.48
N ILE A 87 -17.22 14.87 -2.67
CA ILE A 87 -15.77 14.62 -2.61
C ILE A 87 -15.37 13.52 -3.60
N ARG A 88 -16.15 12.44 -3.64
CA ARG A 88 -15.88 11.25 -4.45
C ARG A 88 -15.95 11.58 -5.95
N GLY A 89 -14.86 11.30 -6.67
CA GLY A 89 -14.71 11.60 -8.09
C GLY A 89 -14.45 13.08 -8.43
N ASN A 90 -14.48 13.96 -7.43
CA ASN A 90 -14.19 15.39 -7.56
C ASN A 90 -12.87 15.76 -6.89
N GLN A 91 -12.77 15.59 -5.56
CA GLN A 91 -11.55 15.93 -4.81
C GLN A 91 -10.66 14.71 -4.57
N ILE A 92 -11.27 13.53 -4.41
CA ILE A 92 -10.57 12.24 -4.33
C ILE A 92 -11.09 11.37 -5.46
N ALA A 93 -10.21 10.94 -6.35
CA ALA A 93 -10.52 10.01 -7.43
C ALA A 93 -9.82 8.67 -7.23
N MET A 94 -10.35 7.61 -7.86
CA MET A 94 -9.77 6.28 -7.78
C MET A 94 -9.68 5.62 -9.16
N ILE A 95 -8.53 5.01 -9.43
CA ILE A 95 -8.32 4.06 -10.50
C ILE A 95 -8.46 2.66 -9.90
N PHE A 96 -9.44 1.90 -10.36
CA PHE A 96 -9.69 0.53 -9.89
C PHE A 96 -8.81 -0.48 -10.62
N GLN A 97 -8.61 -1.65 -10.00
CA GLN A 97 -7.73 -2.70 -10.49
C GLN A 97 -8.09 -3.24 -11.89
N ASP A 98 -9.37 -3.32 -12.23
CA ASP A 98 -9.83 -3.91 -13.50
C ASP A 98 -10.46 -2.86 -14.44
N PRO A 99 -9.78 -2.55 -15.57
CA PRO A 99 -10.32 -1.66 -16.59
C PRO A 99 -11.60 -2.16 -17.27
N LEU A 100 -11.78 -3.47 -17.32
CA LEU A 100 -12.93 -4.05 -18.01
C LEU A 100 -14.23 -3.88 -17.23
N SER A 101 -14.13 -3.90 -15.89
CA SER A 101 -15.29 -3.64 -15.02
C SER A 101 -15.58 -2.15 -14.84
N SER A 102 -14.58 -1.29 -15.07
CA SER A 102 -14.68 0.16 -14.85
C SER A 102 -15.25 0.92 -16.06
N LEU A 103 -15.05 0.40 -17.28
CA LEU A 103 -15.59 0.99 -18.49
C LEU A 103 -16.83 0.23 -18.96
N HIS A 104 -17.96 0.92 -19.07
CA HIS A 104 -19.20 0.32 -19.53
C HIS A 104 -19.13 -0.02 -21.03
N PRO A 105 -19.26 -1.31 -21.46
CA PRO A 105 -18.94 -1.75 -22.82
C PRO A 105 -19.89 -1.21 -23.89
N PHE A 106 -21.13 -0.84 -23.52
CA PHE A 106 -22.16 -0.38 -24.44
C PHE A 106 -22.24 1.14 -24.60
N TYR A 107 -21.43 1.91 -23.86
CA TYR A 107 -21.37 3.35 -24.04
C TYR A 107 -20.04 3.78 -24.64
N LYS A 108 -20.10 4.80 -25.52
CA LYS A 108 -18.90 5.42 -26.08
C LYS A 108 -18.04 6.02 -25.00
N VAL A 109 -16.72 6.00 -25.19
CA VAL A 109 -15.74 6.55 -24.24
C VAL A 109 -16.05 8.03 -23.93
N GLY A 110 -16.35 8.84 -24.94
CA GLY A 110 -16.70 10.25 -24.75
C GLY A 110 -17.98 10.47 -23.94
N ALA A 111 -18.96 9.56 -24.05
CA ALA A 111 -20.17 9.65 -23.23
C ALA A 111 -19.86 9.42 -21.74
N GLN A 112 -19.02 8.42 -21.43
CA GLN A 112 -18.60 8.11 -20.06
C GLN A 112 -17.76 9.24 -19.46
N LEU A 113 -16.82 9.80 -20.22
CA LEU A 113 -16.03 10.97 -19.78
C LEU A 113 -16.94 12.19 -19.54
N THR A 114 -17.88 12.46 -20.45
CA THR A 114 -18.85 13.57 -20.32
C THR A 114 -19.72 13.40 -19.08
N GLU A 115 -20.15 12.18 -18.76
CA GLU A 115 -20.90 11.87 -17.55
C GLU A 115 -20.05 12.13 -16.28
N ALA A 116 -18.79 11.68 -16.25
CA ALA A 116 -17.87 11.93 -15.13
C ALA A 116 -17.68 13.44 -14.90
N ILE A 117 -17.53 14.24 -15.96
CA ILE A 117 -17.40 15.70 -15.87
C ILE A 117 -18.70 16.31 -15.32
N ASN A 118 -19.84 15.98 -15.91
CA ASN A 118 -21.13 16.61 -15.59
C ASN A 118 -21.67 16.21 -14.22
N THR A 119 -21.17 15.14 -13.62
CA THR A 119 -21.55 14.73 -12.26
C THR A 119 -21.18 15.81 -11.24
N HIS A 120 -20.10 16.57 -11.48
CA HIS A 120 -19.61 17.60 -10.55
C HIS A 120 -19.55 19.01 -11.14
N GLN A 121 -19.66 19.15 -12.47
CA GLN A 121 -19.58 20.42 -13.19
C GLN A 121 -20.83 20.68 -14.02
N SER A 122 -21.41 21.86 -13.87
CA SER A 122 -22.55 22.28 -14.69
C SER A 122 -22.06 22.93 -15.98
N VAL A 123 -21.59 22.12 -16.94
CA VAL A 123 -21.10 22.60 -18.24
C VAL A 123 -21.99 22.16 -19.38
N SER A 124 -21.94 22.87 -20.51
CA SER A 124 -22.71 22.50 -21.69
C SER A 124 -22.21 21.17 -22.28
N ARG A 125 -23.08 20.48 -23.02
CA ARG A 125 -22.72 19.21 -23.67
C ARG A 125 -21.53 19.37 -24.64
N SER A 126 -21.43 20.52 -25.33
CA SER A 126 -20.30 20.82 -26.23
C SER A 126 -19.01 20.95 -25.42
N ALA A 127 -19.00 21.78 -24.36
CA ALA A 127 -17.84 22.00 -23.52
C ALA A 127 -17.38 20.70 -22.83
N ALA A 128 -18.33 19.87 -22.35
CA ALA A 128 -17.96 18.56 -21.75
C ALA A 128 -17.35 17.62 -22.81
N LYS A 129 -17.82 17.62 -24.07
CA LYS A 129 -17.23 16.82 -25.15
C LYS A 129 -15.82 17.33 -25.52
N GLU A 130 -15.62 18.63 -25.59
CA GLU A 130 -14.31 19.24 -25.84
C GLU A 130 -13.34 18.87 -24.73
N ARG A 131 -13.76 18.98 -23.46
CA ARG A 131 -12.96 18.55 -22.29
C ARG A 131 -12.66 17.05 -22.32
N ALA A 132 -13.58 16.19 -22.75
CA ALA A 132 -13.34 14.76 -22.91
C ALA A 132 -12.23 14.47 -23.94
N VAL A 133 -12.18 15.23 -25.05
CA VAL A 133 -11.11 15.13 -26.04
C VAL A 133 -9.77 15.57 -25.46
N GLU A 134 -9.74 16.68 -24.70
CA GLU A 134 -8.55 17.16 -24.02
C GLU A 134 -8.00 16.13 -23.01
N LEU A 135 -8.88 15.51 -22.22
CA LEU A 135 -8.51 14.46 -21.27
C LEU A 135 -7.90 13.24 -21.99
N LEU A 136 -8.47 12.81 -23.10
CA LEU A 136 -7.90 11.73 -23.91
C LEU A 136 -6.53 12.10 -24.49
N ALA A 137 -6.34 13.35 -24.93
CA ALA A 137 -5.05 13.85 -25.38
C ALA A 137 -4.03 13.88 -24.22
N MET A 138 -4.45 14.35 -23.04
CA MET A 138 -3.62 14.45 -21.84
C MET A 138 -3.05 13.10 -21.42
N VAL A 139 -3.83 12.02 -21.53
CA VAL A 139 -3.36 10.66 -21.23
C VAL A 139 -2.68 9.95 -22.40
N GLY A 140 -2.40 10.68 -23.50
CA GLY A 140 -1.66 10.18 -24.66
C GLY A 140 -2.44 9.19 -25.53
N ILE A 141 -3.77 9.33 -25.62
CA ILE A 141 -4.57 8.59 -26.62
C ILE A 141 -4.37 9.24 -28.01
N PRO A 142 -3.91 8.49 -29.02
CA PRO A 142 -3.75 9.02 -30.38
C PRO A 142 -5.12 9.34 -31.01
N ASP A 143 -5.21 10.38 -31.86
CA ASP A 143 -6.43 10.82 -32.54
C ASP A 143 -7.64 11.00 -31.60
N PRO A 144 -7.54 11.77 -30.51
CA PRO A 144 -8.55 11.81 -29.45
C PRO A 144 -9.91 12.29 -29.96
N GLN A 145 -9.96 13.18 -30.99
CA GLN A 145 -11.16 13.66 -31.62
C GLN A 145 -12.01 12.55 -32.29
N ARG A 146 -11.33 11.53 -32.82
CA ARG A 146 -11.98 10.35 -33.40
C ARG A 146 -12.30 9.32 -32.33
N ARG A 147 -11.34 9.08 -31.42
CA ARG A 147 -11.43 8.06 -30.38
C ARG A 147 -12.54 8.33 -29.37
N VAL A 148 -12.86 9.57 -29.09
CA VAL A 148 -13.95 9.95 -28.17
C VAL A 148 -15.31 9.35 -28.58
N ASP A 149 -15.53 9.08 -29.87
CA ASP A 149 -16.77 8.48 -30.37
C ASP A 149 -16.75 6.95 -30.53
N GLN A 150 -15.65 6.30 -30.06
CA GLN A 150 -15.47 4.84 -30.07
C GLN A 150 -15.93 4.18 -28.76
N TYR A 151 -16.08 2.85 -28.82
CA TYR A 151 -16.44 2.01 -27.68
C TYR A 151 -15.21 1.42 -27.01
N PRO A 152 -15.27 1.04 -25.71
CA PRO A 152 -14.12 0.46 -25.00
C PRO A 152 -13.49 -0.78 -25.65
N HIS A 153 -14.29 -1.61 -26.31
CA HIS A 153 -13.78 -2.82 -26.98
C HIS A 153 -12.91 -2.55 -28.22
N GLU A 154 -12.95 -1.31 -28.75
CA GLU A 154 -12.11 -0.87 -29.86
C GLU A 154 -10.73 -0.36 -29.41
N PHE A 155 -10.46 -0.36 -28.08
CA PHE A 155 -9.22 0.08 -27.46
C PHE A 155 -8.39 -1.13 -27.00
N SER A 156 -7.06 -1.03 -27.09
CA SER A 156 -6.14 -1.99 -26.47
C SER A 156 -6.22 -1.93 -24.93
N GLY A 157 -5.65 -2.91 -24.22
CA GLY A 157 -5.62 -2.93 -22.77
C GLY A 157 -5.00 -1.65 -22.18
N GLY A 158 -3.81 -1.25 -22.64
CA GLY A 158 -3.17 -0.02 -22.21
C GLY A 158 -3.94 1.24 -22.57
N MET A 159 -4.65 1.26 -23.69
CA MET A 159 -5.53 2.41 -24.03
C MET A 159 -6.74 2.48 -23.10
N ARG A 160 -7.35 1.36 -22.73
CA ARG A 160 -8.45 1.34 -21.75
C ARG A 160 -7.99 1.85 -20.40
N GLN A 161 -6.78 1.45 -19.98
CA GLN A 161 -6.17 1.96 -18.75
C GLN A 161 -6.00 3.49 -18.80
N ARG A 162 -5.49 4.02 -19.90
CA ARG A 162 -5.36 5.47 -20.12
C ARG A 162 -6.73 6.18 -20.09
N VAL A 163 -7.78 5.58 -20.63
CA VAL A 163 -9.16 6.11 -20.53
C VAL A 163 -9.65 6.15 -19.09
N MET A 164 -9.38 5.10 -18.28
CA MET A 164 -9.73 5.12 -16.86
C MET A 164 -8.98 6.23 -16.10
N ILE A 165 -7.70 6.42 -16.40
CA ILE A 165 -6.93 7.54 -15.84
C ILE A 165 -7.59 8.88 -16.24
N ALA A 166 -7.96 9.04 -17.50
CA ALA A 166 -8.66 10.24 -17.98
C ALA A 166 -10.00 10.49 -17.24
N MET A 167 -10.75 9.41 -16.95
CA MET A 167 -12.00 9.51 -16.17
C MET A 167 -11.73 9.92 -14.72
N ALA A 168 -10.72 9.34 -14.09
CA ALA A 168 -10.32 9.70 -12.72
C ALA A 168 -9.89 11.17 -12.63
N LEU A 169 -9.24 11.71 -13.67
CA LEU A 169 -8.75 13.09 -13.73
C LEU A 169 -9.79 14.10 -14.25
N ALA A 170 -11.02 13.68 -14.58
CA ALA A 170 -12.03 14.52 -15.22
C ALA A 170 -12.32 15.82 -14.46
N ASN A 171 -12.26 15.78 -13.12
CA ASN A 171 -12.53 16.90 -12.23
C ASN A 171 -11.28 17.43 -11.49
N GLU A 172 -10.08 17.11 -11.96
CA GLU A 172 -8.78 17.57 -11.40
C GLU A 172 -8.68 17.32 -9.88
N PRO A 173 -8.66 16.05 -9.45
CA PRO A 173 -8.68 15.72 -8.02
C PRO A 173 -7.40 16.17 -7.33
N LYS A 174 -7.52 16.49 -6.02
CA LYS A 174 -6.37 16.76 -5.15
C LYS A 174 -5.62 15.47 -4.76
N LEU A 175 -6.34 14.34 -4.68
CA LEU A 175 -5.81 13.02 -4.35
C LEU A 175 -6.28 11.98 -5.36
N LEU A 176 -5.34 11.26 -5.93
CA LEU A 176 -5.58 10.10 -6.78
C LEU A 176 -5.19 8.82 -6.02
N ILE A 177 -6.12 7.90 -5.88
CA ILE A 177 -5.86 6.55 -5.37
C ILE A 177 -5.78 5.61 -6.57
N ALA A 178 -4.65 4.95 -6.77
CA ALA A 178 -4.44 3.99 -7.85
C ALA A 178 -4.27 2.59 -7.26
N ASP A 179 -5.33 1.78 -7.35
CA ASP A 179 -5.35 0.41 -6.82
C ASP A 179 -4.93 -0.57 -7.92
N GLU A 180 -3.69 -1.02 -7.83
CA GLU A 180 -3.04 -1.93 -8.80
C GLU A 180 -3.23 -1.49 -10.27
N PRO A 181 -2.89 -0.25 -10.62
CA PRO A 181 -3.27 0.35 -11.90
C PRO A 181 -2.60 -0.29 -13.12
N THR A 182 -1.66 -1.21 -12.90
CA THR A 182 -0.88 -1.85 -13.96
C THR A 182 -1.04 -3.36 -13.99
N THR A 183 -1.90 -3.93 -13.14
CA THR A 183 -2.17 -5.37 -13.13
C THR A 183 -2.71 -5.83 -14.49
N ALA A 184 -2.22 -6.97 -14.97
CA ALA A 184 -2.51 -7.55 -16.29
C ALA A 184 -2.00 -6.77 -17.52
N LEU A 185 -1.08 -5.81 -17.34
CA LEU A 185 -0.34 -5.16 -18.41
C LEU A 185 1.06 -5.75 -18.57
N ASP A 186 1.59 -5.69 -19.78
CA ASP A 186 3.01 -6.02 -19.99
C ASP A 186 3.93 -4.96 -19.36
N VAL A 187 5.18 -5.36 -19.05
CA VAL A 187 6.15 -4.53 -18.34
C VAL A 187 6.39 -3.17 -19.02
N THR A 188 6.36 -3.13 -20.35
CA THR A 188 6.59 -1.89 -21.11
C THR A 188 5.42 -0.93 -20.95
N VAL A 189 4.18 -1.44 -21.05
CA VAL A 189 2.96 -0.62 -20.85
C VAL A 189 2.84 -0.20 -19.39
N GLN A 190 3.21 -1.06 -18.44
CA GLN A 190 3.26 -0.74 -17.01
C GLN A 190 4.16 0.48 -16.75
N ALA A 191 5.40 0.47 -17.24
CA ALA A 191 6.33 1.59 -17.10
C ALA A 191 5.76 2.89 -17.73
N GLN A 192 5.10 2.79 -18.89
CA GLN A 192 4.47 3.95 -19.54
C GLN A 192 3.29 4.52 -18.73
N ILE A 193 2.49 3.67 -18.07
CA ILE A 193 1.38 4.13 -17.22
C ILE A 193 1.91 4.86 -15.98
N LEU A 194 2.98 4.33 -15.37
CA LEU A 194 3.57 4.96 -14.18
C LEU A 194 4.22 6.30 -14.52
N ALA A 195 5.01 6.35 -15.60
CA ALA A 195 5.58 7.61 -16.08
C ALA A 195 4.48 8.65 -16.40
N LEU A 196 3.35 8.21 -16.98
CA LEU A 196 2.20 9.07 -17.21
C LEU A 196 1.60 9.60 -15.89
N LEU A 197 1.44 8.74 -14.87
CA LEU A 197 0.92 9.17 -13.58
C LEU A 197 1.83 10.19 -12.90
N GLN A 198 3.13 10.02 -13.00
CA GLN A 198 4.12 10.98 -12.47
C GLN A 198 4.07 12.32 -13.20
N GLU A 199 4.03 12.31 -14.54
CA GLU A 199 3.88 13.54 -15.34
C GLU A 199 2.59 14.29 -14.98
N LEU A 200 1.49 13.56 -14.78
CA LEU A 200 0.20 14.14 -14.40
C LEU A 200 0.20 14.67 -12.96
N GLN A 201 0.90 13.99 -12.04
CA GLN A 201 1.10 14.47 -10.68
C GLN A 201 1.83 15.81 -10.66
N ASP A 202 2.96 15.90 -11.35
CA ASP A 202 3.76 17.14 -11.46
C ASP A 202 2.96 18.28 -12.07
N ARG A 203 2.19 17.98 -13.13
CA ARG A 203 1.41 18.97 -13.86
C ARG A 203 0.21 19.50 -13.09
N LEU A 204 -0.48 18.62 -12.33
CA LEU A 204 -1.72 18.94 -11.62
C LEU A 204 -1.48 19.26 -10.14
N GLY A 205 -0.29 18.97 -9.61
CA GLY A 205 0.04 19.14 -8.19
C GLY A 205 -0.74 18.24 -7.26
N MET A 206 -1.27 17.11 -7.75
CA MET A 206 -2.06 16.18 -6.96
C MET A 206 -1.19 15.24 -6.12
N ALA A 207 -1.72 14.74 -5.01
CA ALA A 207 -1.12 13.63 -4.26
C ALA A 207 -1.54 12.29 -4.87
N ILE A 208 -0.70 11.26 -4.71
CA ILE A 208 -1.00 9.89 -5.17
C ILE A 208 -0.87 8.89 -4.02
N ILE A 209 -1.85 8.00 -3.87
CA ILE A 209 -1.71 6.74 -3.14
C ILE A 209 -1.66 5.62 -4.17
N LEU A 210 -0.52 4.98 -4.30
CA LEU A 210 -0.32 3.84 -5.19
C LEU A 210 -0.38 2.54 -4.39
N ILE A 211 -1.33 1.69 -4.70
CA ILE A 211 -1.41 0.34 -4.15
C ILE A 211 -0.84 -0.63 -5.18
N THR A 212 0.12 -1.44 -4.77
CA THR A 212 0.71 -2.46 -5.63
C THR A 212 1.29 -3.61 -4.81
N HIS A 213 1.48 -4.75 -5.44
CA HIS A 213 2.29 -5.85 -4.93
C HIS A 213 3.67 -5.91 -5.58
N ASP A 214 3.93 -5.06 -6.58
CA ASP A 214 5.20 -5.00 -7.33
C ASP A 214 6.13 -3.93 -6.72
N LEU A 215 7.11 -4.40 -5.94
CA LEU A 215 8.11 -3.52 -5.33
C LEU A 215 9.09 -2.91 -6.35
N GLY A 216 9.23 -3.50 -7.53
CA GLY A 216 10.08 -2.91 -8.59
C GLY A 216 9.54 -1.56 -9.05
N VAL A 217 8.21 -1.44 -9.15
CA VAL A 217 7.49 -0.20 -9.45
C VAL A 217 7.68 0.85 -8.38
N VAL A 218 7.63 0.42 -7.12
CA VAL A 218 7.64 1.30 -5.95
C VAL A 218 8.97 2.05 -5.82
N ALA A 219 10.09 1.40 -6.19
CA ALA A 219 11.44 1.97 -6.07
C ALA A 219 11.65 3.27 -6.87
N GLU A 220 10.92 3.45 -7.96
CA GLU A 220 11.05 4.62 -8.84
C GLU A 220 9.98 5.69 -8.60
N PHE A 221 8.92 5.34 -7.85
CA PHE A 221 7.69 6.15 -7.80
C PHE A 221 7.36 6.69 -6.41
N ALA A 222 7.84 6.04 -5.34
CA ALA A 222 7.42 6.34 -3.98
C ALA A 222 8.30 7.37 -3.27
N ASP A 223 7.66 8.37 -2.64
CA ASP A 223 8.31 9.20 -1.62
C ASP A 223 8.32 8.50 -0.26
N GLU A 224 7.22 7.81 0.05
CA GLU A 224 7.03 7.04 1.29
C GLU A 224 6.39 5.68 0.95
N ILE A 225 6.82 4.63 1.65
CA ILE A 225 6.33 3.27 1.48
C ILE A 225 5.78 2.77 2.81
N SER A 226 4.54 2.25 2.77
CA SER A 226 3.91 1.52 3.87
C SER A 226 3.74 0.06 3.49
N VAL A 227 4.44 -0.83 4.18
CA VAL A 227 4.35 -2.28 3.99
C VAL A 227 3.22 -2.83 4.84
N MET A 228 2.21 -3.42 4.19
CA MET A 228 0.99 -3.89 4.85
C MET A 228 0.91 -5.42 4.86
N TYR A 229 0.69 -6.01 6.04
CA TYR A 229 0.51 -7.43 6.25
C TYR A 229 -0.66 -7.72 7.20
N ALA A 230 -1.59 -8.59 6.80
CA ALA A 230 -2.70 -9.06 7.62
C ALA A 230 -3.47 -7.93 8.34
N GLY A 231 -3.82 -6.89 7.61
CA GLY A 231 -4.61 -5.74 8.09
C GLY A 231 -3.80 -4.65 8.79
N ARG A 232 -2.47 -4.77 8.93
CA ARG A 232 -1.60 -3.83 9.64
C ARG A 232 -0.45 -3.31 8.80
N ILE A 233 0.02 -2.09 9.10
CA ILE A 233 1.31 -1.61 8.62
C ILE A 233 2.37 -2.22 9.52
N VAL A 234 3.29 -2.98 8.92
CA VAL A 234 4.38 -3.67 9.62
C VAL A 234 5.71 -2.95 9.48
N GLU A 235 5.86 -2.13 8.45
CA GLU A 235 7.02 -1.27 8.26
C GLU A 235 6.62 -0.05 7.43
N ARG A 236 7.23 1.11 7.72
CA ARG A 236 7.03 2.36 6.99
C ARG A 236 8.34 3.14 6.93
N GLY A 237 8.62 3.73 5.76
CA GLY A 237 9.82 4.54 5.56
C GLY A 237 9.91 5.07 4.13
N SER A 238 10.98 5.81 3.84
CA SER A 238 11.32 6.22 2.48
C SER A 238 11.72 5.02 1.61
N ASP A 239 11.80 5.24 0.30
CA ASP A 239 12.33 4.26 -0.66
C ASP A 239 13.67 3.67 -0.20
N LYS A 240 14.63 4.53 0.17
CA LYS A 240 15.97 4.12 0.62
C LYS A 240 15.94 3.26 1.89
N GLN A 241 15.10 3.62 2.86
CA GLN A 241 14.96 2.89 4.10
C GLN A 241 14.40 1.48 3.85
N ILE A 242 13.33 1.37 3.07
CA ILE A 242 12.68 0.10 2.78
C ILE A 242 13.52 -0.80 1.87
N PHE A 243 14.22 -0.25 0.85
CA PHE A 243 14.99 -1.07 -0.08
C PHE A 243 16.40 -1.39 0.39
N LEU A 244 17.08 -0.48 1.11
CA LEU A 244 18.48 -0.65 1.49
C LEU A 244 18.67 -1.11 2.94
N ALA A 245 17.77 -0.72 3.84
CA ALA A 245 17.89 -0.99 5.27
C ALA A 245 16.55 -1.47 5.91
N PRO A 246 15.80 -2.39 5.29
CA PRO A 246 14.51 -2.83 5.82
C PRO A 246 14.64 -3.44 7.20
N GLN A 247 13.63 -3.26 8.03
CA GLN A 247 13.65 -3.60 9.45
C GLN A 247 12.61 -4.65 9.85
N HIS A 248 11.75 -5.11 8.91
CA HIS A 248 10.78 -6.15 9.23
C HIS A 248 11.02 -7.42 8.40
N PRO A 249 11.02 -8.63 9.02
CA PRO A 249 11.27 -9.88 8.30
C PRO A 249 10.33 -10.17 7.12
N TYR A 250 9.11 -9.66 7.14
CA TYR A 250 8.19 -9.75 6.00
C TYR A 250 8.69 -8.93 4.81
N THR A 251 9.17 -7.71 5.05
CA THR A 251 9.75 -6.85 4.01
C THR A 251 10.99 -7.50 3.40
N TRP A 252 11.83 -8.15 4.21
CA TRP A 252 12.98 -8.94 3.71
C TRP A 252 12.54 -10.03 2.74
N GLY A 253 11.48 -10.75 3.10
CA GLY A 253 10.90 -11.79 2.25
C GLY A 253 10.36 -11.23 0.92
N LEU A 254 9.66 -10.10 0.97
CA LEU A 254 9.18 -9.42 -0.24
C LEU A 254 10.33 -9.01 -1.15
N LEU A 255 11.37 -8.37 -0.61
CA LEU A 255 12.55 -7.93 -1.38
C LEU A 255 13.33 -9.10 -1.98
N LYS A 256 13.41 -10.24 -1.29
CA LYS A 256 14.05 -11.46 -1.80
C LYS A 256 13.24 -12.17 -2.88
N SER A 257 11.96 -11.91 -2.98
CA SER A 257 11.10 -12.47 -4.03
C SER A 257 11.12 -11.68 -5.33
N ILE A 258 11.80 -10.52 -5.37
CA ILE A 258 11.95 -9.71 -6.60
C ILE A 258 13.06 -10.32 -7.47
N PRO A 259 12.79 -10.59 -8.77
CA PRO A 259 13.83 -10.98 -9.70
C PRO A 259 14.87 -9.85 -9.86
N ARG A 260 16.15 -10.15 -9.63
CA ARG A 260 17.23 -9.20 -9.90
C ARG A 260 17.81 -9.45 -11.29
N LEU A 261 18.20 -8.39 -12.00
CA LEU A 261 18.81 -8.51 -13.34
C LEU A 261 20.16 -9.22 -13.32
N ASP A 262 20.86 -9.18 -12.18
CA ASP A 262 22.17 -9.80 -11.94
C ASP A 262 22.07 -11.21 -11.36
N THR A 263 20.87 -11.68 -11.04
CA THR A 263 20.64 -13.05 -10.53
C THR A 263 20.86 -14.06 -11.66
N PRO A 264 21.69 -15.10 -11.47
CA PRO A 264 21.85 -16.17 -12.45
C PRO A 264 20.49 -16.80 -12.80
N ARG A 265 20.26 -17.07 -14.10
CA ARG A 265 18.96 -17.63 -14.57
C ARG A 265 18.53 -18.95 -13.93
N ASN A 266 19.44 -19.63 -13.23
CA ASN A 266 19.20 -20.91 -12.55
C ASN A 266 18.93 -20.76 -11.05
N GLU A 267 18.92 -19.54 -10.51
CA GLU A 267 18.61 -19.32 -9.10
C GLU A 267 17.11 -19.20 -8.94
N GLU A 268 16.52 -20.10 -8.16
CA GLU A 268 15.08 -20.08 -7.87
C GLU A 268 14.76 -18.90 -6.95
N LEU A 269 13.72 -18.14 -7.31
CA LEU A 269 13.17 -17.11 -6.43
C LEU A 269 12.66 -17.77 -5.15
N VAL A 270 13.07 -17.27 -4.00
CA VAL A 270 12.66 -17.79 -2.70
C VAL A 270 11.36 -17.12 -2.26
N PRO A 271 10.20 -17.76 -2.44
CA PRO A 271 8.94 -17.19 -1.99
C PRO A 271 8.88 -17.16 -0.46
N ILE A 272 8.08 -16.24 0.09
CA ILE A 272 7.78 -16.23 1.52
C ILE A 272 7.03 -17.51 1.86
N SER A 273 7.61 -18.36 2.70
CA SER A 273 7.05 -19.65 3.08
C SER A 273 5.69 -19.52 3.76
N GLY A 274 4.81 -20.51 3.53
CA GLY A 274 3.48 -20.57 4.15
C GLY A 274 2.45 -19.68 3.45
N ARG A 275 1.24 -19.62 4.01
CA ARG A 275 0.13 -18.81 3.49
C ARG A 275 -0.14 -17.61 4.41
N PRO A 276 -0.60 -16.48 3.90
CA PRO A 276 -1.10 -15.39 4.73
C PRO A 276 -2.18 -15.90 5.71
N PRO A 277 -2.22 -15.37 6.94
CA PRO A 277 -3.20 -15.81 7.92
C PRO A 277 -4.62 -15.40 7.52
N SER A 278 -5.60 -16.12 8.04
CA SER A 278 -7.01 -15.72 7.93
C SER A 278 -7.24 -14.42 8.69
N LEU A 279 -7.96 -13.47 8.07
CA LEU A 279 -8.37 -12.23 8.73
C LEU A 279 -9.56 -12.44 9.69
N ILE A 280 -10.18 -13.65 9.71
CA ILE A 280 -11.19 -14.05 10.68
C ILE A 280 -10.51 -14.59 11.96
N GLN A 281 -9.48 -15.44 11.77
CA GLN A 281 -8.73 -16.06 12.86
C GLN A 281 -7.28 -15.58 12.81
N ARG A 282 -7.06 -14.37 13.33
CA ARG A 282 -5.74 -13.76 13.35
C ARG A 282 -4.82 -14.49 14.34
N PRO A 283 -3.52 -14.62 14.01
CA PRO A 283 -2.53 -15.09 14.97
C PRO A 283 -2.49 -14.17 16.19
N THR A 284 -2.28 -14.72 17.38
CA THR A 284 -1.97 -13.95 18.58
C THR A 284 -0.54 -13.38 18.48
N GLY A 285 -0.27 -12.24 19.11
CA GLY A 285 1.03 -11.57 19.02
C GLY A 285 1.33 -11.03 17.61
N CYS A 286 2.59 -11.09 17.18
CA CYS A 286 2.99 -10.64 15.84
C CYS A 286 2.26 -11.43 14.75
N HIS A 287 1.51 -10.75 13.89
CA HIS A 287 0.71 -11.42 12.85
C HIS A 287 1.57 -12.21 11.85
N PHE A 288 2.85 -11.84 11.70
CA PHE A 288 3.78 -12.55 10.81
C PHE A 288 4.48 -13.74 11.48
N HIS A 289 4.34 -13.95 12.80
CA HIS A 289 5.07 -15.02 13.52
C HIS A 289 4.93 -16.42 12.92
N PRO A 290 3.80 -16.84 12.34
CA PRO A 290 3.67 -18.20 11.77
C PRO A 290 4.54 -18.44 10.53
N ARG A 291 4.97 -17.37 9.87
CA ARG A 291 5.80 -17.40 8.65
C ARG A 291 7.20 -16.86 8.86
N CYS A 292 7.47 -16.27 10.04
CA CYS A 292 8.74 -15.64 10.35
C CYS A 292 9.83 -16.68 10.64
N PRO A 293 10.93 -16.74 9.87
CA PRO A 293 12.03 -17.66 10.16
C PRO A 293 12.77 -17.34 11.46
N TYR A 294 12.59 -16.13 11.98
CA TYR A 294 13.27 -15.59 13.16
C TYR A 294 12.38 -15.53 14.41
N VAL A 295 11.28 -16.27 14.41
CA VAL A 295 10.29 -16.26 15.49
C VAL A 295 10.90 -16.74 16.80
N LEU A 296 10.62 -16.01 17.89
CA LEU A 296 10.83 -16.36 19.29
C LEU A 296 9.48 -16.52 20.00
N ASP A 297 9.48 -17.09 21.22
CA ASP A 297 8.21 -17.34 21.94
C ASP A 297 7.43 -16.06 22.27
N ASP A 298 8.12 -14.96 22.52
CA ASP A 298 7.46 -13.67 22.77
C ASP A 298 6.69 -13.14 21.55
N HIS A 299 7.17 -13.41 20.34
CA HIS A 299 6.46 -13.03 19.11
C HIS A 299 5.09 -13.69 18.96
N LYS A 300 4.85 -14.82 19.64
CA LYS A 300 3.55 -15.52 19.63
C LYS A 300 2.53 -14.91 20.59
N ARG A 301 2.99 -14.06 21.53
CA ARG A 301 2.18 -13.51 22.62
C ARG A 301 2.07 -12.00 22.58
N ILE A 302 3.14 -11.31 22.17
CA ILE A 302 3.25 -9.87 22.15
C ILE A 302 3.04 -9.39 20.73
N ASP A 303 2.06 -8.52 20.54
CA ASP A 303 1.81 -7.84 19.29
C ASP A 303 2.70 -6.59 19.22
N PRO A 304 3.70 -6.55 18.30
CA PRO A 304 4.63 -5.44 18.26
C PRO A 304 3.93 -4.18 17.72
N PRO A 305 3.99 -3.06 18.43
CA PRO A 305 3.55 -1.78 17.88
C PRO A 305 4.49 -1.33 16.76
N LEU A 306 3.97 -0.52 15.84
CA LEU A 306 4.79 0.19 14.86
C LEU A 306 5.56 1.29 15.60
N THR A 307 6.88 1.17 15.68
CA THR A 307 7.75 2.09 16.46
C THR A 307 8.90 2.59 15.61
N PRO A 308 9.41 3.82 15.90
CA PRO A 308 10.59 4.35 15.24
C PRO A 308 11.78 3.40 15.34
N VAL A 309 12.55 3.31 14.27
CA VAL A 309 13.82 2.58 14.21
C VAL A 309 14.92 3.43 14.83
N ASP A 310 15.69 2.87 15.75
CA ASP A 310 16.75 3.59 16.46
C ASP A 310 17.79 4.16 15.48
N GLY A 311 18.02 5.47 15.58
CA GLY A 311 19.00 6.18 14.76
C GLY A 311 18.59 6.45 13.31
N ASP A 312 17.36 6.09 12.92
CA ASP A 312 16.84 6.28 11.55
C ASP A 312 15.50 7.02 11.53
N PRO A 313 15.49 8.36 11.58
CA PRO A 313 14.29 9.16 11.65
C PRO A 313 13.35 8.95 10.47
N GLY A 314 12.05 8.79 10.75
CA GLY A 314 11.02 8.55 9.72
C GLY A 314 10.90 7.10 9.28
N HIS A 315 11.76 6.20 9.77
CA HIS A 315 11.64 4.76 9.58
C HIS A 315 10.96 4.12 10.80
N GLU A 316 9.95 3.32 10.58
CA GLU A 316 9.19 2.64 11.64
C GLU A 316 8.99 1.15 11.29
N ALA A 317 9.07 0.28 12.29
CA ALA A 317 8.87 -1.16 12.12
C ALA A 317 8.17 -1.79 13.31
N ALA A 318 7.28 -2.76 13.04
CA ALA A 318 6.53 -3.54 14.02
C ALA A 318 7.22 -4.88 14.27
N CYS A 319 8.38 -4.88 14.94
CA CYS A 319 9.16 -6.09 15.23
C CYS A 319 9.77 -6.03 16.64
N LEU A 320 9.74 -7.15 17.36
CA LEU A 320 10.31 -7.26 18.72
C LEU A 320 11.82 -7.49 18.73
N LEU A 321 12.45 -7.82 17.59
CA LEU A 321 13.89 -7.93 17.50
C LEU A 321 14.53 -6.54 17.63
N SER A 322 15.69 -6.44 18.27
CA SER A 322 16.43 -5.18 18.36
C SER A 322 16.82 -4.65 16.97
N THR A 323 16.92 -3.32 16.82
CA THR A 323 17.34 -2.68 15.56
C THR A 323 18.72 -3.19 15.11
N GLU A 324 19.64 -3.39 16.04
CA GLU A 324 20.98 -3.91 15.74
C GLU A 324 20.90 -5.32 15.14
N LEU A 325 20.14 -6.21 15.77
CA LEU A 325 19.95 -7.58 15.28
C LEU A 325 19.28 -7.61 13.91
N ARG A 326 18.21 -6.83 13.72
CA ARG A 326 17.53 -6.72 12.42
C ARG A 326 18.50 -6.29 11.32
N THR A 327 19.32 -5.28 11.60
CA THR A 327 20.33 -4.78 10.65
C THR A 327 21.41 -5.84 10.35
N ARG A 328 21.86 -6.60 11.34
CA ARG A 328 22.83 -7.69 11.13
C ARG A 328 22.25 -8.81 10.27
N VAL A 329 21.03 -9.23 10.57
CA VAL A 329 20.33 -10.27 9.80
C VAL A 329 20.11 -9.81 8.35
N TRP A 330 19.64 -8.58 8.13
CA TRP A 330 19.47 -8.05 6.78
C TRP A 330 20.76 -8.00 5.98
N LYS A 331 21.87 -7.56 6.59
CA LYS A 331 23.20 -7.55 5.93
C LYS A 331 23.64 -8.95 5.49
N GLY A 332 23.43 -9.98 6.31
CA GLY A 332 23.68 -11.36 5.92
C GLY A 332 22.80 -11.82 4.75
N LEU A 333 21.49 -11.54 4.82
CA LEU A 333 20.55 -11.86 3.74
C LEU A 333 20.91 -11.16 2.42
N ALA A 334 21.32 -9.89 2.48
CA ALA A 334 21.76 -9.12 1.32
C ALA A 334 23.08 -9.63 0.73
N ALA A 335 23.94 -10.23 1.56
CA ALA A 335 25.18 -10.89 1.14
C ALA A 335 24.96 -12.31 0.60
N GLY A 336 23.70 -12.80 0.57
CA GLY A 336 23.36 -14.13 0.04
C GLY A 336 23.33 -15.26 1.07
N GLU A 337 23.46 -14.95 2.37
CA GLU A 337 23.32 -15.96 3.40
C GLU A 337 21.86 -16.45 3.52
N GLU A 338 21.67 -17.73 3.86
CA GLU A 338 20.35 -18.30 4.06
C GLU A 338 19.75 -17.92 5.41
N SER A 339 18.41 -17.74 5.45
CA SER A 339 17.70 -17.43 6.70
C SER A 339 17.95 -18.45 7.82
N ALA A 340 18.13 -19.72 7.48
CA ALA A 340 18.44 -20.79 8.43
C ALA A 340 19.82 -20.59 9.11
N GLN A 341 20.80 -20.11 8.35
CA GLN A 341 22.15 -19.81 8.87
C GLN A 341 22.13 -18.62 9.80
N LEU A 342 21.34 -17.58 9.48
CA LEU A 342 21.24 -16.35 10.28
C LEU A 342 20.38 -16.50 11.54
N ARG A 343 19.58 -17.56 11.66
CA ARG A 343 18.71 -17.80 12.82
C ARG A 343 19.50 -17.91 14.13
N HIS A 344 20.76 -18.39 14.10
CA HIS A 344 21.58 -18.51 15.30
C HIS A 344 21.80 -17.15 15.96
N LEU A 345 21.96 -16.05 15.20
CA LEU A 345 22.12 -14.70 15.73
C LEU A 345 20.93 -14.31 16.62
N VAL A 346 19.72 -14.66 16.19
CA VAL A 346 18.48 -14.35 16.93
C VAL A 346 18.37 -15.19 18.20
N VAL A 347 18.75 -16.45 18.14
CA VAL A 347 18.70 -17.36 19.30
C VAL A 347 19.78 -16.99 20.34
N GLU A 348 20.95 -16.55 19.93
CA GLU A 348 22.03 -16.12 20.82
C GLU A 348 21.66 -14.85 21.58
N GLU A 349 21.09 -13.85 20.93
CA GLU A 349 20.65 -12.60 21.58
C GLU A 349 19.51 -12.84 22.57
N ALA A 350 18.60 -13.78 22.28
CA ALA A 350 17.50 -14.15 23.16
C ALA A 350 17.92 -14.95 24.41
N ARG A 351 19.16 -15.40 24.50
CA ARG A 351 19.67 -16.09 25.72
C ARG A 351 19.76 -15.09 26.85
N PRO A 352 19.17 -15.39 28.05
CA PRO A 352 19.43 -14.56 29.22
C PRO A 352 20.93 -14.51 29.49
N LEU A 353 21.45 -13.31 29.74
CA LEU A 353 22.84 -13.12 30.16
C LEU A 353 23.11 -14.06 31.32
N PRO A 354 24.24 -14.81 31.35
CA PRO A 354 24.59 -15.62 32.50
C PRO A 354 24.62 -14.71 33.70
N VAL A 355 23.84 -15.05 34.73
CA VAL A 355 23.84 -14.34 36.00
C VAL A 355 25.28 -14.46 36.57
N SER A 356 26.07 -13.41 36.35
CA SER A 356 27.43 -13.33 36.89
C SER A 356 27.34 -13.14 38.41
N GLY A 357 27.82 -14.11 39.14
CA GLY A 357 28.25 -13.88 40.48
C GLY A 357 27.36 -14.42 41.60
N SER A 358 27.45 -15.72 41.85
CA SER A 358 27.42 -16.15 43.22
C SER A 358 28.71 -15.63 43.91
N HIS A 359 28.63 -14.48 44.59
CA HIS A 359 29.59 -14.16 45.64
C HIS A 359 29.55 -15.30 46.66
N ARG A 360 30.58 -16.17 46.69
CA ARG A 360 30.86 -17.03 47.82
C ARG A 360 31.17 -16.13 49.01
N LEU A 361 30.17 -15.97 49.88
CA LEU A 361 30.48 -15.54 51.24
C LEU A 361 31.33 -16.65 51.90
N THR A 362 32.63 -16.46 51.98
CA THR A 362 33.51 -17.17 52.88
C THR A 362 33.07 -16.81 54.29
N GLN A 363 32.45 -17.77 54.98
CA GLN A 363 32.34 -17.74 56.43
C GLN A 363 33.75 -17.96 56.98
N GLU A 364 34.37 -16.92 57.45
CA GLU A 364 35.43 -17.04 58.43
C GLU A 364 34.83 -17.38 59.80
N ALA A 365 35.06 -18.55 60.24
CA ALA A 365 34.81 -18.96 61.62
C ALA A 365 35.91 -18.38 62.49
N ASP A 366 35.55 -17.53 63.46
CA ASP A 366 36.40 -17.15 64.56
C ASP A 366 36.06 -17.99 65.78
N GLN A 367 37.11 -18.40 66.39
CA GLN A 367 37.22 -19.16 67.68
C GLN A 367 36.77 -18.28 68.85
#